data_2210fafa1f19ca29afc0c5adf3ca602f
#
_entry.id   2210fafa1f19ca29afc0c5adf3ca602f
#
_cell.length_a   1.000
_cell.length_b   1.000
_cell.length_c   1.000
_cell.angle_alpha   90.00
_cell.angle_beta   90.00
_cell.angle_gamma   90.00
#
_symmetry.space_group_name_H-M   'P 1'
#
loop_
_entity.id
_entity.type
_entity.pdbx_description
1 polymer ?
#
loop_
_entity_poly.entity_id
_entity_poly.type
_entity_poly.pdbx_seq_one_letter_code
_entity_poly.pdbx_strand_id
1 'polypeptide(L)' 'VQPSAAQIGQRVSIRLHDPAGGYRDILGVLESENTVRKKDGTVVTFDPAKIALWKVVPSK' A
#
# COMPACT_ATOMS: atom_id res chain seq x y z
N VAL A 1 -8.92 -6.71 -5.26
CA VAL A 1 -8.19 -7.48 -4.25
C VAL A 1 -7.27 -6.58 -3.48
N GLN A 2 -7.29 -6.65 -2.17
CA GLN A 2 -6.51 -5.79 -1.29
C GLN A 2 -5.68 -6.63 -0.35
N PRO A 3 -4.61 -6.05 0.23
CA PRO A 3 -3.84 -6.76 1.25
C PRO A 3 -4.74 -7.15 2.42
N SER A 4 -4.50 -8.32 2.97
CA SER A 4 -5.24 -8.80 4.11
C SER A 4 -4.47 -8.55 5.40
N ALA A 5 -5.10 -8.90 6.53
CA ALA A 5 -4.43 -8.76 7.82
C ALA A 5 -3.13 -9.58 7.87
N ALA A 6 -3.02 -10.64 7.07
CA ALA A 6 -1.82 -11.46 7.04
C ALA A 6 -0.59 -10.69 6.52
N GLN A 7 -0.81 -9.62 5.78
CA GLN A 7 0.30 -8.82 5.26
C GLN A 7 0.69 -7.66 6.17
N ILE A 8 -0.03 -7.43 7.26
CA ILE A 8 0.33 -6.36 8.20
C ILE A 8 1.72 -6.64 8.76
N GLY A 9 2.56 -5.61 8.74
CA GLY A 9 3.94 -5.73 9.15
C GLY A 9 4.91 -6.06 8.03
N GLN A 10 4.39 -6.39 6.85
CA GLN A 10 5.22 -6.68 5.69
C GLN A 10 5.38 -5.45 4.81
N ARG A 11 6.50 -5.39 4.10
CA ARG A 11 6.74 -4.33 3.15
C ARG A 11 5.93 -4.60 1.89
N VAL A 12 5.18 -3.60 1.44
CA VAL A 12 4.30 -3.74 0.28
C VAL A 12 4.49 -2.59 -0.68
N SER A 13 4.20 -2.86 -1.94
CA SER A 13 4.10 -1.84 -2.99
C SER A 13 2.66 -1.89 -3.48
N ILE A 14 1.97 -0.77 -3.40
CA ILE A 14 0.56 -0.68 -3.76
C ILE A 14 0.40 0.36 -4.84
N ARG A 15 -0.24 -0.03 -5.94
CA ARG A 15 -0.56 0.87 -7.03
C ARG A 15 -2.04 1.21 -6.97
N LEU A 16 -2.33 2.49 -6.88
CA LEU A 16 -3.70 2.99 -6.76
C LEU A 16 -4.09 3.74 -8.01
N HIS A 17 -5.38 3.68 -8.34
CA HIS A 17 -5.93 4.54 -9.38
C HIS A 17 -5.94 5.98 -8.89
N ASP A 18 -5.43 6.88 -9.70
CA ASP A 18 -5.41 8.31 -9.37
C ASP A 18 -6.68 8.95 -9.93
N PRO A 19 -7.43 9.73 -9.12
CA PRO A 19 -8.63 10.39 -9.61
C PRO A 19 -8.38 11.33 -10.79
N ALA A 20 -7.16 11.85 -10.89
CA ALA A 20 -6.79 12.74 -11.99
C ALA A 20 -6.37 11.97 -13.24
N GLY A 21 -6.36 10.65 -13.18
CA GLY A 21 -5.92 9.77 -14.25
C GLY A 21 -4.56 9.16 -13.95
N GLY A 22 -4.33 7.96 -14.50
CA GLY A 22 -3.07 7.26 -14.25
C GLY A 22 -3.05 6.56 -12.91
N TYR A 23 -1.84 6.38 -12.36
CA TYR A 23 -1.65 5.60 -11.16
C TYR A 23 -0.71 6.31 -10.20
N ARG A 24 -0.83 5.94 -8.91
CA ARG A 24 0.08 6.37 -7.86
C ARG A 24 0.59 5.13 -7.14
N ASP A 25 1.87 5.11 -6.80
CA ASP A 25 2.45 4.00 -6.09
C ASP A 25 2.78 4.41 -4.66
N ILE A 26 2.49 3.51 -3.71
CA ILE A 26 2.86 3.68 -2.32
C ILE A 26 3.76 2.51 -1.95
N LEU A 27 4.91 2.80 -1.36
CA LEU A 27 5.84 1.78 -0.90
C LEU A 27 6.09 1.97 0.59
N GLY A 28 5.92 0.91 1.35
CA GLY A 28 6.16 0.95 2.79
C GLY A 28 5.67 -0.30 3.48
N VAL A 29 5.59 -0.22 4.80
CA VAL A 29 5.15 -1.34 5.63
C VAL A 29 3.65 -1.20 5.88
N LEU A 30 2.90 -2.27 5.63
CA LEU A 30 1.46 -2.26 5.84
C LEU A 30 1.17 -2.21 7.34
N GLU A 31 0.42 -1.21 7.77
CA GLU A 31 0.06 -1.03 9.17
C GLU A 31 -1.34 -1.54 9.48
N SER A 32 -2.21 -1.45 8.49
CA SER A 32 -3.57 -1.95 8.59
C SER A 32 -4.07 -2.22 7.19
N GLU A 33 -5.35 -2.57 7.07
CA GLU A 33 -5.92 -2.88 5.76
C GLU A 33 -5.88 -1.71 4.79
N ASN A 34 -5.76 -0.49 5.29
CA ASN A 34 -5.81 0.71 4.46
C ASN A 34 -4.76 1.74 4.80
N THR A 35 -3.72 1.37 5.55
CA THR A 35 -2.66 2.31 5.90
C THR A 35 -1.30 1.68 5.69
N VAL A 36 -0.37 2.50 5.22
CA VAL A 36 1.01 2.11 4.97
C VAL A 36 1.93 3.13 5.64
N ARG A 37 2.93 2.64 6.36
CA ARG A 37 3.96 3.50 6.95
C ARG A 37 5.13 3.56 5.98
N LYS A 38 5.42 4.76 5.51
CA LYS A 38 6.53 4.97 4.60
C LYS A 38 7.86 4.93 5.35
N LYS A 39 8.94 4.90 4.58
CA LYS A 39 10.29 4.82 5.12
C LYS A 39 10.61 5.97 6.06
N ASP A 40 10.06 7.15 5.81
CA ASP A 40 10.30 8.33 6.63
C ASP A 40 9.40 8.40 7.86
N GLY A 41 8.59 7.37 8.10
CA GLY A 41 7.69 7.31 9.23
C GLY A 41 6.29 7.87 8.97
N THR A 42 6.07 8.45 7.80
CA THR A 42 4.76 8.99 7.44
C THR A 42 3.77 7.85 7.22
N VAL A 43 2.59 7.95 7.81
CA VAL A 43 1.53 6.98 7.60
C VAL A 43 0.57 7.53 6.56
N VAL A 44 0.33 6.72 5.52
CA VAL A 44 -0.57 7.10 4.41
C VAL A 44 -1.79 6.21 4.46
N THR A 45 -2.98 6.83 4.43
CA THR A 45 -4.24 6.11 4.33
C THR A 45 -4.65 6.07 2.86
N PHE A 46 -5.10 4.91 2.41
CA PHE A 46 -5.58 4.76 1.05
C PHE A 46 -6.93 4.04 1.04
N ASP A 47 -7.65 4.17 -0.06
CA ASP A 47 -8.93 3.49 -0.25
C ASP A 47 -8.67 2.14 -0.92
N PRO A 48 -8.91 1.02 -0.21
CA PRO A 48 -8.67 -0.30 -0.81
C PRO A 48 -9.43 -0.54 -2.10
N ALA A 49 -10.58 0.10 -2.28
CA ALA A 49 -11.36 -0.06 -3.50
C ALA A 49 -10.67 0.53 -4.72
N LYS A 50 -9.66 1.36 -4.51
CA LYS A 50 -8.93 2.00 -5.62
C LYS A 50 -7.62 1.29 -5.95
N ILE A 51 -7.34 0.16 -5.31
CA ILE A 51 -6.12 -0.59 -5.59
C ILE A 51 -6.22 -1.19 -6.99
N ALA A 52 -5.25 -0.86 -7.84
CA ALA A 52 -5.12 -1.48 -9.16
C ALA A 52 -4.26 -2.74 -9.07
N LEU A 53 -3.23 -2.70 -8.21
CA LEU A 53 -2.27 -3.79 -8.09
C LEU A 53 -1.48 -3.60 -6.81
N TRP A 54 -1.15 -4.70 -6.15
CA TRP A 54 -0.26 -4.63 -4.99
C TRP A 54 0.57 -5.91 -4.92
N LYS A 55 1.69 -5.83 -4.23
CA LYS A 55 2.54 -7.00 -4.02
C LYS A 55 3.36 -6.81 -2.76
N VAL A 56 3.80 -7.93 -2.19
CA VAL A 56 4.75 -7.93 -1.08
C VAL A 56 6.15 -7.76 -1.68
N VAL A 57 6.90 -6.82 -1.10
CA VAL A 57 8.27 -6.55 -1.53
C VAL A 57 9.20 -7.24 -0.55
N PRO A 58 10.08 -8.13 -1.02
CA PRO A 58 11.00 -8.79 -0.11
C PRO A 58 11.84 -7.78 0.64
N SER A 59 12.02 -8.05 1.93
CA SER A 59 12.88 -7.25 2.79
C SER A 59 14.24 -7.92 2.86
N LYS A 60 15.28 -7.14 2.73
CA LYS A 60 16.63 -7.69 2.80
C LYS A 60 17.04 -7.88 4.22
#